data_c9e9bf6a92b50c6e8b48b21e9f42d983
#
_entry.id   c9e9bf6a92b50c6e8b48b21e9f42d983
#
_cell.length_a   1.000
_cell.length_b   1.000
_cell.length_c   1.000
_cell.angle_alpha   90.00
_cell.angle_beta   90.00
_cell.angle_gamma   90.00
#
_symmetry.space_group_name_H-M   'P 1'
#
loop_
_entity.id
_entity.type
_entity.pdbx_description
1 polymer ?
#
loop_
_entity_poly.entity_id
_entity_poly.type
_entity_poly.pdbx_seq_one_letter_code
_entity_poly.pdbx_strand_id
1 'polypeptide(L)'
;SMGFYRDMVRIGEFLPTRRCAAMFSATMPDSVKRLAVQFLHNPDFLTFSGDGVHVSEMDHIFYVVDPMQKDRALMRIIELEDPDNAIIFCNTRNEVEYVAAILKRFGYDADQISGDLSQNARELVMAKLKQKTLRFLVATDIAARGIDISNLEYVFIYDMHKDTDQYIHRAGRTARAGNRGVAISLVNQIEAVDLKKFAKRAGISLEERPLPTEEHVRQRLSEKLAAHLEGSLRDASTAVRERMKRYHGLLSELNDHKHGEEMLLMLIDSFHQQLIRIGRGIDHEPVAIPVSHASTRRPDQDRHRPHGGERGGQRGGDRGGQRGPRRRN
;
A
#
# COMPACT_ATOMS: atom_id res chain seq x y z
N SER A 1 11.15 -6.28 -21.70
CA SER A 1 10.89 -4.90 -22.05
C SER A 1 12.10 -4.34 -22.81
N MET A 2 11.83 -3.65 -23.86
CA MET A 2 12.88 -3.12 -24.76
C MET A 2 13.65 -1.91 -24.21
N GLY A 3 13.39 -1.46 -22.99
CA GLY A 3 14.06 -0.29 -22.42
C GLY A 3 15.58 -0.40 -22.34
N PHE A 4 16.10 -1.59 -22.08
CA PHE A 4 17.55 -1.85 -21.99
C PHE A 4 18.17 -2.45 -23.26
N TYR A 5 17.45 -2.45 -24.38
CA TYR A 5 17.98 -3.07 -25.61
C TYR A 5 19.30 -2.45 -26.06
N ARG A 6 19.38 -1.11 -26.06
CA ARG A 6 20.60 -0.39 -26.45
C ARG A 6 21.78 -0.72 -25.53
N ASP A 7 21.51 -0.83 -24.23
CA ASP A 7 22.53 -1.16 -23.23
C ASP A 7 23.00 -2.59 -23.41
N MET A 8 22.09 -3.54 -23.68
CA MET A 8 22.43 -4.92 -23.98
C MET A 8 23.28 -5.06 -25.24
N VAL A 9 22.93 -4.35 -26.32
CA VAL A 9 23.76 -4.32 -27.56
C VAL A 9 25.16 -3.81 -27.24
N ARG A 10 25.25 -2.69 -26.52
CA ARG A 10 26.53 -2.11 -26.13
C ARG A 10 27.36 -3.05 -25.23
N ILE A 11 26.75 -3.72 -24.27
CA ILE A 11 27.42 -4.74 -23.45
C ILE A 11 27.91 -5.89 -24.34
N GLY A 12 27.10 -6.29 -25.34
CA GLY A 12 27.47 -7.35 -26.30
C GLY A 12 28.77 -7.09 -27.04
N GLU A 13 29.08 -5.79 -27.32
CA GLU A 13 30.31 -5.37 -28.00
C GLU A 13 31.58 -5.61 -27.17
N PHE A 14 31.46 -5.65 -25.84
CA PHE A 14 32.56 -5.88 -24.92
C PHE A 14 32.76 -7.36 -24.58
N LEU A 15 31.84 -8.23 -24.99
CA LEU A 15 31.92 -9.66 -24.66
C LEU A 15 32.88 -10.38 -25.61
N PRO A 16 33.64 -11.38 -25.12
CA PRO A 16 34.52 -12.18 -25.99
C PRO A 16 33.71 -12.88 -27.07
N THR A 17 34.28 -13.00 -28.26
CA THR A 17 33.64 -13.67 -29.40
C THR A 17 33.35 -15.15 -29.10
N ARG A 18 34.28 -15.84 -28.41
CA ARG A 18 34.09 -17.21 -27.97
C ARG A 18 33.58 -17.20 -26.51
N ARG A 19 32.29 -17.43 -26.36
CA ARG A 19 31.61 -17.45 -25.04
C ARG A 19 30.51 -18.50 -25.03
N CYS A 20 30.19 -18.99 -23.86
CA CYS A 20 28.91 -19.66 -23.58
C CYS A 20 27.93 -18.59 -23.07
N ALA A 21 26.77 -18.53 -23.68
CA ALA A 21 25.73 -17.57 -23.26
C ALA A 21 24.39 -18.29 -23.19
N ALA A 22 23.61 -17.99 -22.16
CA ALA A 22 22.27 -18.51 -21.97
C ALA A 22 21.30 -17.37 -21.67
N MET A 23 20.06 -17.52 -22.10
CA MET A 23 18.98 -16.57 -21.82
C MET A 23 17.84 -17.28 -21.11
N PHE A 24 17.41 -16.74 -19.98
CA PHE A 24 16.32 -17.28 -19.19
C PHE A 24 15.18 -16.27 -19.15
N SER A 25 13.96 -16.74 -19.41
CA SER A 25 12.75 -15.92 -19.34
C SER A 25 11.55 -16.78 -19.00
N ALA A 26 10.61 -16.24 -18.23
CA ALA A 26 9.35 -16.90 -17.96
C ALA A 26 8.40 -16.91 -19.16
N THR A 27 8.52 -15.90 -20.06
CA THR A 27 7.77 -15.83 -21.31
C THR A 27 8.75 -15.62 -22.47
N MET A 28 8.49 -16.24 -23.61
CA MET A 28 9.33 -16.18 -24.81
C MET A 28 8.54 -15.71 -26.04
N PRO A 29 8.01 -14.48 -26.07
CA PRO A 29 7.34 -13.95 -27.25
C PRO A 29 8.32 -13.84 -28.42
N ASP A 30 7.79 -13.77 -29.63
CA ASP A 30 8.62 -13.76 -30.85
C ASP A 30 9.62 -12.58 -30.93
N SER A 31 9.30 -11.46 -30.27
CA SER A 31 10.24 -10.36 -30.12
C SER A 31 11.47 -10.74 -29.29
N VAL A 32 11.30 -11.52 -28.22
CA VAL A 32 12.38 -12.03 -27.37
C VAL A 32 13.15 -13.13 -28.07
N LYS A 33 12.48 -14.01 -28.83
CA LYS A 33 13.17 -15.04 -29.66
C LYS A 33 14.08 -14.40 -30.69
N ARG A 34 13.59 -13.35 -31.41
CA ARG A 34 14.43 -12.58 -32.35
C ARG A 34 15.61 -11.91 -31.67
N LEU A 35 15.43 -11.42 -30.46
CA LEU A 35 16.49 -10.85 -29.64
C LEU A 35 17.52 -11.91 -29.25
N ALA A 36 17.07 -13.08 -28.82
CA ALA A 36 17.94 -14.18 -28.43
C ALA A 36 18.93 -14.57 -29.52
N VAL A 37 18.47 -14.64 -30.76
CA VAL A 37 19.33 -14.97 -31.93
C VAL A 37 20.44 -13.93 -32.17
N GLN A 38 20.25 -12.68 -31.72
CA GLN A 38 21.28 -11.63 -31.86
C GLN A 38 22.41 -11.78 -30.83
N PHE A 39 22.13 -12.34 -29.66
CA PHE A 39 23.09 -12.46 -28.56
C PHE A 39 23.63 -13.87 -28.35
N LEU A 40 22.89 -14.87 -28.82
CA LEU A 40 23.22 -16.28 -28.70
C LEU A 40 23.61 -16.84 -30.05
N HIS A 41 24.59 -17.75 -30.07
CA HIS A 41 25.04 -18.41 -31.28
C HIS A 41 24.40 -19.80 -31.36
N ASN A 42 23.56 -20.04 -32.38
CA ASN A 42 22.77 -21.26 -32.56
C ASN A 42 22.11 -21.77 -31.25
N PRO A 43 21.20 -20.96 -30.63
CA PRO A 43 20.64 -21.32 -29.36
C PRO A 43 19.66 -22.50 -29.45
N ASP A 44 19.78 -23.45 -28.56
CA ASP A 44 18.74 -24.43 -28.28
C ASP A 44 17.66 -23.80 -27.39
N PHE A 45 16.40 -24.04 -27.74
CA PHE A 45 15.26 -23.57 -26.96
C PHE A 45 14.76 -24.72 -26.07
N LEU A 46 14.94 -24.55 -24.76
CA LEU A 46 14.42 -25.49 -23.77
C LEU A 46 13.19 -24.82 -23.11
N THR A 47 12.05 -25.49 -23.24
CA THR A 47 10.80 -25.07 -22.59
C THR A 47 10.52 -26.06 -21.47
N PHE A 48 10.58 -25.58 -20.23
CA PHE A 48 10.28 -26.36 -19.03
C PHE A 48 8.82 -26.28 -18.61
N SER A 49 8.05 -25.37 -19.19
CA SER A 49 6.61 -25.27 -18.98
C SER A 49 5.94 -26.43 -19.73
N GLY A 50 5.69 -27.49 -19.02
CA GLY A 50 4.55 -28.35 -19.35
C GLY A 50 3.30 -27.47 -19.34
N ASP A 51 2.44 -27.67 -20.29
CA ASP A 51 1.21 -26.96 -20.60
C ASP A 51 0.60 -26.15 -19.45
N GLY A 52 0.72 -24.82 -19.53
CA GLY A 52 0.06 -23.91 -18.62
C GLY A 52 0.94 -23.48 -17.44
N VAL A 53 1.45 -22.27 -17.52
CA VAL A 53 1.93 -21.53 -16.35
C VAL A 53 0.93 -21.76 -15.22
N HIS A 54 1.38 -21.90 -13.98
CA HIS A 54 0.58 -22.01 -12.74
C HIS A 54 -0.48 -20.91 -12.53
N VAL A 55 -0.89 -20.24 -13.60
CA VAL A 55 -2.01 -19.30 -13.72
C VAL A 55 -3.35 -20.02 -13.55
N SER A 56 -3.39 -21.35 -13.73
CA SER A 56 -4.60 -22.18 -13.57
C SER A 56 -5.00 -22.42 -12.10
N GLU A 57 -4.12 -22.12 -11.14
CA GLU A 57 -4.39 -22.26 -9.72
C GLU A 57 -4.78 -20.93 -9.05
N MET A 58 -4.91 -19.86 -9.84
CA MET A 58 -5.31 -18.54 -9.38
C MET A 58 -6.73 -18.20 -9.76
N ASP A 59 -7.41 -17.48 -8.89
CA ASP A 59 -8.68 -16.86 -9.22
C ASP A 59 -8.40 -15.52 -9.91
N HIS A 60 -8.87 -15.38 -11.15
CA HIS A 60 -8.76 -14.15 -11.91
C HIS A 60 -10.10 -13.44 -11.95
N ILE A 61 -10.21 -12.36 -11.22
CA ILE A 61 -11.43 -11.57 -11.05
C ILE A 61 -11.23 -10.21 -11.72
N PHE A 62 -12.26 -9.68 -12.34
CA PHE A 62 -12.23 -8.29 -12.77
C PHE A 62 -13.55 -7.59 -12.49
N TYR A 63 -13.42 -6.28 -12.27
CA TYR A 63 -14.52 -5.36 -12.05
C TYR A 63 -14.51 -4.31 -13.15
N VAL A 64 -15.68 -4.05 -13.76
CA VAL A 64 -15.82 -2.95 -14.71
C VAL A 64 -16.10 -1.68 -13.94
N VAL A 65 -15.19 -0.72 -14.03
CA VAL A 65 -15.18 0.50 -13.21
C VAL A 65 -15.03 1.73 -14.09
N ASP A 66 -15.77 2.79 -13.77
CA ASP A 66 -15.52 4.11 -14.35
C ASP A 66 -14.12 4.59 -13.90
N PRO A 67 -13.27 5.09 -14.83
CA PRO A 67 -11.95 5.60 -14.49
C PRO A 67 -11.94 6.64 -13.35
N MET A 68 -12.99 7.46 -13.25
CA MET A 68 -13.13 8.47 -12.21
C MET A 68 -13.50 7.91 -10.82
N GLN A 69 -13.84 6.62 -10.75
CA GLN A 69 -14.28 5.95 -9.52
C GLN A 69 -13.36 4.80 -9.10
N LYS A 70 -12.22 4.63 -9.76
CA LYS A 70 -11.30 3.51 -9.49
C LYS A 70 -10.81 3.47 -8.04
N ASP A 71 -10.55 4.62 -7.44
CA ASP A 71 -10.12 4.75 -6.05
C ASP A 71 -11.18 4.23 -5.06
N ARG A 72 -12.43 4.68 -5.23
CA ARG A 72 -13.57 4.22 -4.42
C ARG A 72 -13.83 2.72 -4.63
N ALA A 73 -13.75 2.27 -5.87
CA ALA A 73 -13.91 0.86 -6.22
C ALA A 73 -12.83 0.01 -5.54
N LEU A 74 -11.57 0.42 -5.62
CA LEU A 74 -10.46 -0.26 -4.96
C LEU A 74 -10.69 -0.40 -3.45
N MET A 75 -11.09 0.70 -2.78
CA MET A 75 -11.34 0.68 -1.34
C MET A 75 -12.47 -0.27 -0.96
N ARG A 76 -13.61 -0.24 -1.68
CA ARG A 76 -14.73 -1.15 -1.44
C ARG A 76 -14.34 -2.63 -1.63
N ILE A 77 -13.54 -2.91 -2.65
CA ILE A 77 -13.07 -4.27 -2.91
C ILE A 77 -12.11 -4.72 -1.81
N ILE A 78 -11.18 -3.86 -1.38
CA ILE A 78 -10.27 -4.16 -0.26
C ILE A 78 -11.03 -4.43 1.04
N GLU A 79 -12.07 -3.64 1.34
CA GLU A 79 -12.89 -3.82 2.54
C GLU A 79 -13.73 -5.10 2.50
N LEU A 80 -14.17 -5.52 1.30
CA LEU A 80 -14.92 -6.75 1.11
C LEU A 80 -14.04 -7.99 1.18
N GLU A 81 -12.94 -8.01 0.41
CA GLU A 81 -12.02 -9.15 0.30
C GLU A 81 -11.11 -9.27 1.54
N ASP A 82 -10.81 -8.16 2.20
CA ASP A 82 -10.00 -8.05 3.42
C ASP A 82 -8.67 -8.81 3.36
N PRO A 83 -7.83 -8.62 2.34
CA PRO A 83 -6.60 -9.38 2.16
C PRO A 83 -5.60 -9.12 3.28
N ASP A 84 -4.89 -10.15 3.76
CA ASP A 84 -3.80 -9.99 4.73
C ASP A 84 -2.62 -9.23 4.14
N ASN A 85 -2.31 -9.49 2.88
CA ASN A 85 -1.26 -8.79 2.15
C ASN A 85 -1.58 -8.73 0.66
N ALA A 86 -1.19 -7.63 0.01
CA ALA A 86 -1.39 -7.47 -1.42
C ALA A 86 -0.36 -6.54 -2.05
N ILE A 87 -0.15 -6.73 -3.37
CA ILE A 87 0.50 -5.72 -4.20
C ILE A 87 -0.54 -5.07 -5.12
N ILE A 88 -0.41 -3.76 -5.32
CA ILE A 88 -1.26 -2.98 -6.20
C ILE A 88 -0.39 -2.40 -7.31
N PHE A 89 -0.66 -2.80 -8.53
CA PHE A 89 0.07 -2.34 -9.71
C PHE A 89 -0.61 -1.14 -10.35
N CYS A 90 0.14 -0.04 -10.47
CA CYS A 90 -0.23 1.16 -11.22
C CYS A 90 0.72 1.35 -12.40
N ASN A 91 0.27 2.07 -13.43
CA ASN A 91 1.09 2.31 -14.62
C ASN A 91 2.07 3.47 -14.44
N THR A 92 1.73 4.48 -13.62
CA THR A 92 2.54 5.69 -13.42
C THR A 92 2.95 5.87 -11.95
N ARG A 93 4.03 6.64 -11.74
CA ARG A 93 4.51 7.00 -10.40
C ARG A 93 3.49 7.83 -9.62
N ASN A 94 2.85 8.76 -10.30
CA ASN A 94 1.84 9.63 -9.68
C ASN A 94 0.65 8.81 -9.16
N GLU A 95 0.22 7.80 -9.89
CA GLU A 95 -0.82 6.88 -9.44
C GLU A 95 -0.36 6.03 -8.25
N VAL A 96 0.89 5.57 -8.25
CA VAL A 96 1.47 4.85 -7.10
C VAL A 96 1.43 5.72 -5.84
N GLU A 97 1.87 6.97 -5.92
CA GLU A 97 1.84 7.92 -4.80
C GLU A 97 0.41 8.20 -4.33
N TYR A 98 -0.49 8.41 -5.28
CA TYR A 98 -1.90 8.69 -5.02
C TYR A 98 -2.58 7.51 -4.32
N VAL A 99 -2.47 6.30 -4.86
CA VAL A 99 -3.08 5.09 -4.29
C VAL A 99 -2.49 4.77 -2.91
N ALA A 100 -1.17 4.90 -2.74
CA ALA A 100 -0.53 4.70 -1.43
C ALA A 100 -1.02 5.72 -0.40
N ALA A 101 -1.21 6.99 -0.80
CA ALA A 101 -1.73 8.03 0.09
C ALA A 101 -3.18 7.77 0.50
N ILE A 102 -4.03 7.31 -0.43
CA ILE A 102 -5.41 6.92 -0.13
C ILE A 102 -5.44 5.78 0.89
N LEU A 103 -4.70 4.71 0.66
CA LEU A 103 -4.66 3.57 1.57
C LEU A 103 -4.23 3.98 2.99
N LYS A 104 -3.18 4.81 3.10
CA LYS A 104 -2.72 5.36 4.39
C LYS A 104 -3.80 6.22 5.07
N ARG A 105 -4.53 7.02 4.30
CA ARG A 105 -5.65 7.85 4.82
C ARG A 105 -6.77 7.01 5.40
N PHE A 106 -7.01 5.83 4.84
CA PHE A 106 -7.98 4.86 5.36
C PHE A 106 -7.41 3.98 6.49
N GLY A 107 -6.22 4.29 6.98
CA GLY A 107 -5.60 3.61 8.12
C GLY A 107 -4.90 2.29 7.80
N TYR A 108 -4.72 1.97 6.52
CA TYR A 108 -3.98 0.79 6.12
C TYR A 108 -2.47 0.99 6.14
N ASP A 109 -1.75 -0.06 6.55
CA ASP A 109 -0.29 -0.12 6.43
C ASP A 109 0.07 -0.32 4.97
N ALA A 110 0.32 0.77 4.29
CA ALA A 110 0.66 0.81 2.88
C ALA A 110 2.00 1.52 2.67
N ASP A 111 2.77 1.05 1.72
CA ASP A 111 3.99 1.72 1.28
C ASP A 111 4.14 1.60 -0.24
N GLN A 112 5.02 2.40 -0.81
CA GLN A 112 5.19 2.44 -2.26
C GLN A 112 6.61 2.10 -2.69
N ILE A 113 6.74 1.50 -3.87
CA ILE A 113 8.02 1.35 -4.55
C ILE A 113 7.92 1.98 -5.94
N SER A 114 8.72 3.03 -6.16
CA SER A 114 8.88 3.70 -7.45
C SER A 114 10.35 3.74 -7.87
N GLY A 115 10.59 4.10 -9.13
CA GLY A 115 11.95 4.18 -9.66
C GLY A 115 12.86 5.22 -8.99
N ASP A 116 12.28 6.18 -8.26
CA ASP A 116 13.01 7.26 -7.60
C ASP A 116 13.43 6.93 -6.17
N LEU A 117 12.98 5.78 -5.64
CA LEU A 117 13.41 5.34 -4.31
C LEU A 117 14.88 4.97 -4.29
N SER A 118 15.60 5.47 -3.29
CA SER A 118 16.96 5.01 -3.02
C SER A 118 16.97 3.51 -2.73
N GLN A 119 18.10 2.85 -2.97
CA GLN A 119 18.26 1.42 -2.71
C GLN A 119 17.96 1.09 -1.24
N ASN A 120 18.42 1.91 -0.30
CA ASN A 120 18.16 1.70 1.14
C ASN A 120 16.66 1.80 1.48
N ALA A 121 15.94 2.78 0.91
CA ALA A 121 14.49 2.90 1.12
C ALA A 121 13.73 1.70 0.55
N ARG A 122 14.16 1.19 -0.63
CA ARG A 122 13.59 -0.02 -1.23
C ARG A 122 13.79 -1.25 -0.34
N GLU A 123 14.98 -1.44 0.21
CA GLU A 123 15.31 -2.55 1.12
C GLU A 123 14.48 -2.49 2.40
N LEU A 124 14.23 -1.29 2.92
CA LEU A 124 13.41 -1.08 4.10
C LEU A 124 11.95 -1.45 3.87
N VAL A 125 11.36 -1.06 2.73
CA VAL A 125 10.00 -1.46 2.34
C VAL A 125 9.92 -2.98 2.17
N MET A 126 10.93 -3.59 1.55
CA MET A 126 10.99 -5.05 1.38
C MET A 126 11.14 -5.80 2.71
N ALA A 127 11.90 -5.24 3.65
CA ALA A 127 12.00 -5.81 5.00
C ALA A 127 10.64 -5.80 5.69
N LYS A 128 9.89 -4.69 5.63
CA LYS A 128 8.54 -4.59 6.18
C LYS A 128 7.59 -5.62 5.54
N LEU A 129 7.65 -5.80 4.22
CA LEU A 129 6.82 -6.78 3.52
C LEU A 129 7.14 -8.21 3.97
N LYS A 130 8.43 -8.58 4.08
CA LYS A 130 8.87 -9.88 4.57
C LYS A 130 8.49 -10.14 6.03
N GLN A 131 8.53 -9.12 6.86
CA GLN A 131 8.12 -9.18 8.28
C GLN A 131 6.60 -9.16 8.45
N LYS A 132 5.82 -9.07 7.35
CA LYS A 132 4.36 -8.94 7.36
C LYS A 132 3.84 -7.71 8.13
N THR A 133 4.68 -6.68 8.29
CA THR A 133 4.29 -5.40 8.89
C THR A 133 3.74 -4.41 7.86
N LEU A 134 3.84 -4.74 6.57
CA LEU A 134 3.26 -4.00 5.46
C LEU A 134 2.14 -4.82 4.83
N ARG A 135 0.95 -4.24 4.76
CA ARG A 135 -0.23 -4.89 4.16
C ARG A 135 -0.30 -4.69 2.66
N PHE A 136 -0.14 -3.45 2.23
CA PHE A 136 -0.27 -3.07 0.83
C PHE A 136 1.03 -2.49 0.30
N LEU A 137 1.52 -3.09 -0.75
CA LEU A 137 2.63 -2.55 -1.52
C LEU A 137 2.07 -1.96 -2.82
N VAL A 138 2.29 -0.67 -3.07
CA VAL A 138 1.90 -0.03 -4.33
C VAL A 138 3.13 0.17 -5.21
N ALA A 139 3.09 -0.30 -6.44
CA ALA A 139 4.28 -0.30 -7.30
C ALA A 139 3.96 -0.16 -8.79
N THR A 140 4.95 0.34 -9.55
CA THR A 140 4.99 0.18 -11.00
C THR A 140 5.72 -1.12 -11.37
N ASP A 141 5.48 -1.65 -12.58
CA ASP A 141 6.18 -2.85 -13.08
C ASP A 141 7.70 -2.72 -13.01
N ILE A 142 8.23 -1.56 -13.42
CA ILE A 142 9.68 -1.31 -13.45
C ILE A 142 10.26 -1.39 -12.04
N ALA A 143 9.57 -0.80 -11.08
CA ALA A 143 10.02 -0.78 -9.69
C ALA A 143 9.89 -2.14 -9.02
N ALA A 144 8.90 -2.94 -9.39
CA ALA A 144 8.69 -4.30 -8.88
C ALA A 144 9.60 -5.36 -9.52
N ARG A 145 10.31 -5.02 -10.62
CA ARG A 145 11.26 -5.94 -11.26
C ARG A 145 12.52 -6.14 -10.42
N GLY A 146 13.00 -7.38 -10.42
CA GLY A 146 14.21 -7.74 -9.66
C GLY A 146 14.02 -7.77 -8.14
N ILE A 147 12.80 -7.58 -7.66
CA ILE A 147 12.46 -7.70 -6.26
C ILE A 147 11.76 -9.04 -6.05
N ASP A 148 12.20 -9.78 -5.05
CA ASP A 148 11.55 -11.03 -4.64
C ASP A 148 10.26 -10.71 -3.87
N ILE A 149 9.23 -10.36 -4.65
CA ILE A 149 7.85 -10.18 -4.17
C ILE A 149 7.07 -11.39 -4.70
N SER A 150 6.91 -12.37 -3.84
CA SER A 150 6.19 -13.59 -4.14
C SER A 150 5.38 -14.04 -2.92
N ASN A 151 4.44 -14.94 -3.13
CA ASN A 151 3.57 -15.47 -2.09
C ASN A 151 2.63 -14.44 -1.44
N LEU A 152 2.25 -13.41 -2.20
CA LEU A 152 1.19 -12.52 -1.78
C LEU A 152 -0.17 -13.21 -1.97
N GLU A 153 -1.10 -12.90 -1.10
CA GLU A 153 -2.46 -13.44 -1.17
C GLU A 153 -3.22 -12.83 -2.36
N TYR A 154 -3.11 -11.51 -2.50
CA TYR A 154 -3.79 -10.76 -3.56
C TYR A 154 -2.84 -9.94 -4.43
N VAL A 155 -3.20 -9.84 -5.69
CA VAL A 155 -2.62 -8.90 -6.65
C VAL A 155 -3.74 -8.03 -7.20
N PHE A 156 -3.66 -6.72 -6.99
CA PHE A 156 -4.56 -5.76 -7.61
C PHE A 156 -3.89 -5.15 -8.84
N ILE A 157 -4.55 -5.20 -9.97
CA ILE A 157 -4.17 -4.52 -11.19
C ILE A 157 -5.05 -3.28 -11.30
N TYR A 158 -4.59 -2.18 -10.68
CA TYR A 158 -5.31 -0.91 -10.65
C TYR A 158 -5.43 -0.31 -12.04
N ASP A 159 -4.36 -0.40 -12.84
CA ASP A 159 -4.36 0.02 -14.23
C ASP A 159 -3.91 -1.11 -15.15
N MET A 160 -4.71 -1.38 -16.16
CA MET A 160 -4.35 -2.35 -17.19
C MET A 160 -3.16 -1.86 -18.01
N HIS A 161 -2.24 -2.74 -18.30
CA HIS A 161 -1.15 -2.46 -19.24
C HIS A 161 -1.57 -2.86 -20.66
N LYS A 162 -1.09 -2.12 -21.66
CA LYS A 162 -1.38 -2.41 -23.08
C LYS A 162 -0.78 -3.76 -23.52
N ASP A 163 0.31 -4.17 -22.91
CA ASP A 163 0.98 -5.44 -23.17
C ASP A 163 0.37 -6.53 -22.25
N THR A 164 -0.21 -7.52 -22.86
CA THR A 164 -0.89 -8.62 -22.18
C THR A 164 0.08 -9.54 -21.42
N ASP A 165 1.36 -9.63 -21.84
CA ASP A 165 2.37 -10.39 -21.12
C ASP A 165 2.63 -9.79 -19.73
N GLN A 166 2.46 -8.48 -19.58
CA GLN A 166 2.57 -7.82 -18.28
C GLN A 166 1.50 -8.28 -17.29
N TYR A 167 0.30 -8.61 -17.78
CA TYR A 167 -0.75 -9.18 -16.92
C TYR A 167 -0.28 -10.45 -16.22
N ILE A 168 0.29 -11.40 -16.97
CA ILE A 168 0.82 -12.65 -16.41
C ILE A 168 1.92 -12.38 -15.40
N HIS A 169 2.82 -11.45 -15.70
CA HIS A 169 3.92 -11.09 -14.80
C HIS A 169 3.43 -10.42 -13.51
N ARG A 170 2.37 -9.62 -13.57
CA ARG A 170 1.73 -9.02 -12.39
C ARG A 170 1.00 -10.07 -11.57
N ALA A 171 0.09 -10.83 -12.20
CA ALA A 171 -0.67 -11.88 -11.56
C ALA A 171 0.25 -12.93 -10.90
N GLY A 172 1.35 -13.32 -11.57
CA GLY A 172 2.33 -14.26 -11.04
C GLY A 172 3.12 -13.80 -9.81
N ARG A 173 2.72 -12.71 -9.13
CA ARG A 173 3.22 -12.33 -7.80
C ARG A 173 2.46 -13.02 -6.67
N THR A 174 1.34 -13.62 -6.98
CA THR A 174 0.58 -14.49 -6.10
C THR A 174 0.65 -15.96 -6.54
N ALA A 175 -0.01 -16.88 -5.84
CA ALA A 175 -0.17 -18.30 -6.16
C ALA A 175 1.15 -19.02 -6.44
N ARG A 176 2.15 -18.87 -5.57
CA ARG A 176 3.38 -19.68 -5.64
C ARG A 176 3.40 -20.73 -4.52
N ALA A 177 4.11 -21.81 -4.77
CA ALA A 177 4.36 -22.87 -3.79
C ALA A 177 3.09 -23.58 -3.26
N GLY A 178 2.05 -23.75 -4.10
CA GLY A 178 0.83 -24.47 -3.73
C GLY A 178 -0.22 -23.66 -2.95
N ASN A 179 -0.01 -22.35 -2.80
CA ASN A 179 -1.01 -21.44 -2.21
C ASN A 179 -1.97 -20.93 -3.29
N ARG A 180 -3.25 -20.84 -2.95
CA ARG A 180 -4.23 -20.16 -3.79
C ARG A 180 -3.94 -18.66 -3.78
N GLY A 181 -4.03 -18.02 -4.93
CA GLY A 181 -3.84 -16.58 -5.08
C GLY A 181 -5.00 -15.96 -5.85
N VAL A 182 -5.23 -14.68 -5.61
CA VAL A 182 -6.31 -13.93 -6.28
C VAL A 182 -5.71 -12.74 -7.02
N ALA A 183 -6.02 -12.63 -8.32
CA ALA A 183 -5.67 -11.48 -9.15
C ALA A 183 -6.94 -10.70 -9.47
N ILE A 184 -7.03 -9.46 -9.00
CA ILE A 184 -8.18 -8.57 -9.18
C ILE A 184 -7.80 -7.42 -10.10
N SER A 185 -8.54 -7.24 -11.19
CA SER A 185 -8.32 -6.17 -12.17
C SER A 185 -9.45 -5.14 -12.15
N LEU A 186 -9.08 -3.86 -12.10
CA LEU A 186 -9.99 -2.72 -12.25
C LEU A 186 -9.90 -2.20 -13.69
N VAL A 187 -10.92 -2.46 -14.49
CA VAL A 187 -10.90 -2.19 -15.93
C VAL A 187 -12.09 -1.32 -16.33
N ASN A 188 -11.90 -0.46 -17.32
CA ASN A 188 -13.02 0.18 -17.99
C ASN A 188 -13.66 -0.79 -19.01
N GLN A 189 -14.77 -0.39 -19.64
CA GLN A 189 -15.48 -1.25 -20.60
C GLN A 189 -14.62 -1.68 -21.79
N ILE A 190 -13.76 -0.80 -22.30
CA ILE A 190 -12.86 -1.10 -23.43
C ILE A 190 -11.78 -2.09 -22.99
N GLU A 191 -11.14 -1.82 -21.87
CA GLU A 191 -10.12 -2.69 -21.30
C GLU A 191 -10.67 -4.08 -20.95
N ALA A 192 -11.93 -4.18 -20.51
CA ALA A 192 -12.61 -5.45 -20.23
C ALA A 192 -12.71 -6.34 -21.46
N VAL A 193 -13.02 -5.74 -22.64
CA VAL A 193 -13.08 -6.48 -23.91
C VAL A 193 -11.69 -7.04 -24.28
N ASP A 194 -10.66 -6.25 -24.12
CA ASP A 194 -9.29 -6.67 -24.45
C ASP A 194 -8.76 -7.70 -23.45
N LEU A 195 -9.09 -7.56 -22.16
CA LEU A 195 -8.77 -8.52 -21.12
C LEU A 195 -9.45 -9.89 -21.39
N LYS A 196 -10.73 -9.90 -21.77
CA LYS A 196 -11.47 -11.13 -22.14
C LYS A 196 -10.87 -11.82 -23.35
N LYS A 197 -10.47 -11.06 -24.39
CA LYS A 197 -9.79 -11.60 -25.59
C LYS A 197 -8.43 -12.20 -25.24
N PHE A 198 -7.69 -11.53 -24.38
CA PHE A 198 -6.40 -12.03 -23.92
C PHE A 198 -6.57 -13.31 -23.11
N ALA A 199 -7.44 -13.33 -22.10
CA ALA A 199 -7.69 -14.49 -21.25
C ALA A 199 -8.08 -15.73 -22.07
N LYS A 200 -8.97 -15.56 -23.06
CA LYS A 200 -9.34 -16.63 -23.99
C LYS A 200 -8.13 -17.21 -24.75
N ARG A 201 -7.20 -16.34 -25.20
CA ARG A 201 -5.98 -16.79 -25.89
C ARG A 201 -4.99 -17.47 -24.96
N ALA A 202 -4.91 -16.99 -23.72
CA ALA A 202 -4.00 -17.53 -22.70
C ALA A 202 -4.56 -18.73 -21.93
N GLY A 203 -5.81 -19.14 -22.20
CA GLY A 203 -6.47 -20.23 -21.46
C GLY A 203 -6.79 -19.89 -20.00
N ILE A 204 -6.93 -18.59 -19.68
CA ILE A 204 -7.24 -18.10 -18.33
C ILE A 204 -8.74 -18.03 -18.14
N SER A 205 -9.25 -18.59 -17.04
CA SER A 205 -10.64 -18.40 -16.62
C SER A 205 -10.79 -17.07 -15.91
N LEU A 206 -11.58 -16.14 -16.46
CA LEU A 206 -11.87 -14.83 -15.89
C LEU A 206 -13.29 -14.79 -15.33
N GLU A 207 -13.40 -14.31 -14.10
CA GLU A 207 -14.67 -14.06 -13.43
C GLU A 207 -14.97 -12.55 -13.42
N GLU A 208 -16.09 -12.16 -14.05
CA GLU A 208 -16.61 -10.80 -13.92
C GLU A 208 -17.47 -10.69 -12.67
N ARG A 209 -17.15 -9.78 -11.76
CA ARG A 209 -17.96 -9.52 -10.58
C ARG A 209 -18.59 -8.14 -10.63
N PRO A 210 -19.82 -7.98 -10.14
CA PRO A 210 -20.42 -6.67 -9.96
C PRO A 210 -19.66 -5.89 -8.89
N LEU A 211 -19.49 -4.59 -9.12
CA LEU A 211 -18.81 -3.72 -8.15
C LEU A 211 -19.58 -3.71 -6.81
N PRO A 212 -18.91 -3.90 -5.67
CA PRO A 212 -19.56 -3.85 -4.36
C PRO A 212 -20.23 -2.50 -4.14
N THR A 213 -21.47 -2.52 -3.67
CA THR A 213 -22.17 -1.30 -3.24
C THR A 213 -21.69 -0.90 -1.84
N GLU A 214 -21.88 0.37 -1.47
CA GLU A 214 -21.58 0.84 -0.11
C GLU A 214 -22.38 0.08 0.94
N GLU A 215 -23.58 -0.35 0.60
CA GLU A 215 -24.43 -1.15 1.48
C GLU A 215 -23.82 -2.53 1.76
N HIS A 216 -23.36 -3.23 0.71
CA HIS A 216 -22.71 -4.53 0.87
C HIS A 216 -21.44 -4.44 1.76
N VAL A 217 -20.64 -3.40 1.55
CA VAL A 217 -19.44 -3.16 2.36
C VAL A 217 -19.80 -2.88 3.81
N ARG A 218 -20.76 -1.99 4.04
CA ARG A 218 -21.25 -1.66 5.38
C ARG A 218 -21.77 -2.88 6.12
N GLN A 219 -22.61 -3.68 5.46
CA GLN A 219 -23.13 -4.90 6.04
C GLN A 219 -22.01 -5.87 6.41
N ARG A 220 -21.08 -6.12 5.50
CA ARG A 220 -19.93 -7.01 5.73
C ARG A 220 -19.07 -6.56 6.90
N LEU A 221 -18.78 -5.25 6.96
CA LEU A 221 -18.03 -4.65 8.06
C LEU A 221 -18.75 -4.81 9.39
N SER A 222 -20.05 -4.53 9.42
CA SER A 222 -20.88 -4.69 10.62
C SER A 222 -20.91 -6.12 11.11
N GLU A 223 -21.12 -7.09 10.22
CA GLU A 223 -21.10 -8.52 10.55
C GLU A 223 -19.75 -8.95 11.14
N LYS A 224 -18.65 -8.50 10.52
CA LYS A 224 -17.29 -8.81 10.97
C LYS A 224 -16.99 -8.24 12.36
N LEU A 225 -17.31 -6.97 12.58
CA LEU A 225 -17.10 -6.32 13.86
C LEU A 225 -17.98 -6.93 14.97
N ALA A 226 -19.25 -7.19 14.66
CA ALA A 226 -20.16 -7.84 15.61
C ALA A 226 -19.64 -9.24 16.00
N ALA A 227 -19.27 -10.05 15.03
CA ALA A 227 -18.73 -11.40 15.31
C ALA A 227 -17.44 -11.34 16.15
N HIS A 228 -16.56 -10.35 15.90
CA HIS A 228 -15.35 -10.18 16.71
C HIS A 228 -15.67 -9.74 18.14
N LEU A 229 -16.59 -8.80 18.32
CA LEU A 229 -17.05 -8.34 19.64
C LEU A 229 -17.71 -9.48 20.43
N GLU A 230 -18.58 -10.26 19.79
CA GLU A 230 -19.20 -11.44 20.40
C GLU A 230 -18.18 -12.49 20.82
N GLY A 231 -17.20 -12.79 19.95
CA GLY A 231 -16.08 -13.66 20.28
C GLY A 231 -15.30 -13.17 21.49
N SER A 232 -14.90 -11.90 21.47
CA SER A 232 -14.17 -11.26 22.57
C SER A 232 -14.95 -11.28 23.89
N LEU A 233 -16.27 -11.06 23.82
CA LEU A 233 -17.14 -11.12 24.99
C LEU A 233 -17.28 -12.56 25.52
N ARG A 234 -17.35 -13.56 24.64
CA ARG A 234 -17.40 -14.97 25.01
C ARG A 234 -16.15 -15.39 25.78
N ASP A 235 -14.98 -14.97 25.28
CA ASP A 235 -13.68 -15.34 25.84
C ASP A 235 -13.26 -14.46 27.04
N ALA A 236 -14.06 -13.42 27.33
CA ALA A 236 -13.77 -12.50 28.43
C ALA A 236 -13.80 -13.20 29.81
N SER A 237 -12.70 -13.09 30.54
CA SER A 237 -12.60 -13.60 31.91
C SER A 237 -13.57 -12.89 32.88
N THR A 238 -13.88 -13.50 34.00
CA THR A 238 -14.72 -12.90 35.06
C THR A 238 -14.19 -11.52 35.46
N ALA A 239 -12.87 -11.37 35.59
CA ALA A 239 -12.24 -10.10 35.96
C ALA A 239 -12.47 -9.02 34.89
N VAL A 240 -12.45 -9.38 33.61
CA VAL A 240 -12.76 -8.44 32.51
C VAL A 240 -14.22 -8.02 32.56
N ARG A 241 -15.14 -8.99 32.75
CA ARG A 241 -16.59 -8.72 32.88
C ARG A 241 -16.90 -7.80 34.04
N GLU A 242 -16.27 -8.01 35.20
CA GLU A 242 -16.44 -7.11 36.37
C GLU A 242 -15.88 -5.71 36.07
N ARG A 243 -14.75 -5.61 35.41
CA ARG A 243 -14.19 -4.32 35.03
C ARG A 243 -15.10 -3.55 34.05
N MET A 244 -15.75 -4.24 33.14
CA MET A 244 -16.68 -3.63 32.16
C MET A 244 -17.89 -2.97 32.84
N LYS A 245 -18.35 -3.52 34.00
CA LYS A 245 -19.48 -2.95 34.76
C LYS A 245 -19.26 -1.49 35.17
N ARG A 246 -18.01 -1.04 35.31
CA ARG A 246 -17.68 0.35 35.65
C ARG A 246 -18.19 1.36 34.64
N TYR A 247 -18.38 0.92 33.39
CA TYR A 247 -18.73 1.79 32.27
C TYR A 247 -20.23 1.90 32.02
N HIS A 248 -21.10 1.26 32.85
CA HIS A 248 -22.54 1.35 32.68
C HIS A 248 -23.06 2.80 32.79
N GLY A 249 -22.53 3.60 33.74
CA GLY A 249 -22.90 5.00 33.87
C GLY A 249 -22.53 5.81 32.60
N LEU A 250 -21.31 5.63 32.10
CA LEU A 250 -20.86 6.28 30.88
C LEU A 250 -21.71 5.90 29.67
N LEU A 251 -22.10 4.61 29.57
CA LEU A 251 -22.95 4.17 28.45
C LEU A 251 -24.32 4.87 28.49
N SER A 252 -24.92 5.03 29.70
CA SER A 252 -26.18 5.76 29.84
C SER A 252 -25.99 7.25 29.48
N GLU A 253 -24.93 7.87 29.96
CA GLU A 253 -24.61 9.28 29.63
C GLU A 253 -24.42 9.48 28.15
N LEU A 254 -23.73 8.56 27.45
CA LEU A 254 -23.54 8.60 26.01
C LEU A 254 -24.87 8.49 25.25
N ASN A 255 -25.77 7.61 25.70
CA ASN A 255 -27.07 7.44 25.05
C ASN A 255 -27.97 8.67 25.17
N ASP A 256 -27.85 9.41 26.27
CA ASP A 256 -28.62 10.62 26.52
C ASP A 256 -27.93 11.91 26.00
N HIS A 257 -26.68 11.80 25.59
CA HIS A 257 -25.89 12.95 25.15
C HIS A 257 -26.22 13.37 23.73
N LYS A 258 -26.28 14.69 23.48
CA LYS A 258 -26.57 15.28 22.16
C LYS A 258 -25.73 14.71 21.00
N HIS A 259 -24.48 14.36 21.27
CA HIS A 259 -23.51 13.78 20.31
C HIS A 259 -23.12 12.36 20.71
N GLY A 260 -23.96 11.65 21.45
CA GLY A 260 -23.64 10.32 21.96
C GLY A 260 -23.43 9.29 20.86
N GLU A 261 -24.26 9.33 19.81
CA GLU A 261 -24.11 8.47 18.63
C GLU A 261 -22.76 8.70 17.95
N GLU A 262 -22.36 9.96 17.71
CA GLU A 262 -21.09 10.29 17.08
C GLU A 262 -19.90 9.80 17.92
N MET A 263 -19.98 9.90 19.25
CA MET A 263 -18.96 9.40 20.17
C MET A 263 -18.86 7.87 20.13
N LEU A 264 -20.00 7.17 20.03
CA LEU A 264 -20.02 5.71 19.90
C LEU A 264 -19.44 5.28 18.55
N LEU A 265 -19.79 5.95 17.46
CA LEU A 265 -19.22 5.71 16.14
C LEU A 265 -17.70 5.92 16.13
N MET A 266 -17.21 6.97 16.81
CA MET A 266 -15.77 7.21 16.96
C MET A 266 -15.06 6.08 17.73
N LEU A 267 -15.69 5.53 18.78
CA LEU A 267 -15.16 4.39 19.52
C LEU A 267 -15.12 3.12 18.67
N ILE A 268 -16.18 2.87 17.89
CA ILE A 268 -16.25 1.74 16.97
C ILE A 268 -15.18 1.85 15.89
N ASP A 269 -15.01 3.04 15.29
CA ASP A 269 -13.96 3.28 14.30
C ASP A 269 -12.56 3.06 14.91
N SER A 270 -12.29 3.62 16.08
CA SER A 270 -11.02 3.42 16.78
C SER A 270 -10.75 1.94 17.08
N PHE A 271 -11.78 1.20 17.47
CA PHE A 271 -11.68 -0.24 17.69
C PHE A 271 -11.40 -0.99 16.39
N HIS A 272 -12.11 -0.65 15.31
CA HIS A 272 -11.86 -1.22 13.98
C HIS A 272 -10.42 -0.98 13.50
N GLN A 273 -9.92 0.26 13.65
CA GLN A 273 -8.53 0.59 13.32
C GLN A 273 -7.53 -0.22 14.16
N GLN A 274 -7.81 -0.47 15.43
CA GLN A 274 -6.99 -1.35 16.25
C GLN A 274 -7.01 -2.79 15.76
N LEU A 275 -8.17 -3.33 15.38
CA LEU A 275 -8.27 -4.69 14.84
C LEU A 275 -7.48 -4.86 13.53
N ILE A 276 -7.54 -3.87 12.64
CA ILE A 276 -6.73 -3.86 11.43
C ILE A 276 -5.23 -3.96 11.76
N ARG A 277 -4.78 -3.41 12.88
CA ARG A 277 -3.38 -3.43 13.33
C ARG A 277 -3.01 -4.67 14.13
N ILE A 278 -3.82 -5.07 15.10
CA ILE A 278 -3.54 -6.20 16.03
C ILE A 278 -3.53 -7.55 15.30
N GLY A 279 -4.41 -7.75 14.31
CA GLY A 279 -4.48 -9.01 13.54
C GLY A 279 -3.17 -9.42 12.85
N ARG A 280 -2.10 -8.61 12.99
CA ARG A 280 -0.80 -8.79 12.35
C ARG A 280 0.39 -8.95 13.29
N GLY A 281 0.15 -9.10 14.60
CA GLY A 281 1.23 -9.25 15.57
C GLY A 281 2.19 -8.06 15.64
N ILE A 282 1.72 -6.87 15.27
CA ILE A 282 2.47 -5.63 15.43
C ILE A 282 2.15 -5.11 16.82
N ASP A 283 3.09 -5.27 17.76
CA ASP A 283 3.04 -4.60 19.07
C ASP A 283 3.13 -3.09 18.81
N HIS A 284 1.99 -2.42 18.85
CA HIS A 284 1.95 -0.95 18.77
C HIS A 284 1.74 -0.38 20.16
N GLU A 285 2.58 0.62 20.49
CA GLU A 285 2.25 1.55 21.56
C GLU A 285 0.83 2.09 21.34
N PRO A 286 0.00 2.15 22.40
CA PRO A 286 -1.36 2.67 22.29
C PRO A 286 -1.28 4.10 21.74
N VAL A 287 -1.99 4.35 20.64
CA VAL A 287 -2.14 5.72 20.11
C VAL A 287 -2.74 6.56 21.22
N ALA A 288 -1.94 7.44 21.81
CA ALA A 288 -2.42 8.41 22.76
C ALA A 288 -3.49 9.26 22.07
N ILE A 289 -4.73 9.13 22.52
CA ILE A 289 -5.79 10.06 22.12
C ILE A 289 -5.29 11.45 22.54
N PRO A 290 -5.15 12.44 21.63
CA PRO A 290 -4.72 13.76 22.01
C PRO A 290 -5.76 14.34 22.94
N VAL A 291 -5.49 14.30 24.24
CA VAL A 291 -6.29 15.00 25.23
C VAL A 291 -6.02 16.49 25.01
N SER A 292 -6.94 17.17 24.34
CA SER A 292 -6.96 18.61 24.28
C SER A 292 -7.06 19.13 25.72
N HIS A 293 -5.93 19.54 26.27
CA HIS A 293 -5.94 20.30 27.50
C HIS A 293 -6.64 21.61 27.21
N ALA A 294 -7.93 21.68 27.48
CA ALA A 294 -8.65 22.94 27.61
C ALA A 294 -7.90 23.74 28.65
N SER A 295 -7.17 24.76 28.21
CA SER A 295 -6.48 25.70 29.06
C SER A 295 -7.56 26.43 29.85
N THR A 296 -7.74 26.04 31.12
CA THR A 296 -8.45 26.85 32.11
C THR A 296 -7.64 28.13 32.33
N ARG A 297 -7.97 29.17 31.57
CA ARG A 297 -7.55 30.51 31.89
C ARG A 297 -8.17 30.86 33.24
N ARG A 298 -7.35 30.90 34.29
CA ARG A 298 -7.71 31.55 35.54
C ARG A 298 -7.89 33.05 35.28
N PRO A 299 -8.93 33.70 35.83
CA PRO A 299 -9.05 35.15 35.72
C PRO A 299 -7.94 35.84 36.51
N ASP A 300 -7.30 36.76 35.86
CA ASP A 300 -6.25 37.63 36.38
C ASP A 300 -6.83 38.44 37.56
N GLN A 301 -6.28 38.21 38.75
CA GLN A 301 -6.53 39.10 39.90
C GLN A 301 -5.59 40.28 39.83
N ASP A 302 -6.16 41.45 39.58
CA ASP A 302 -5.57 42.76 39.81
C ASP A 302 -4.74 42.79 41.10
N ARG A 303 -3.45 43.07 40.99
CA ARG A 303 -2.65 43.60 42.11
C ARG A 303 -1.94 44.88 41.67
N HIS A 304 -2.41 45.96 42.30
CA HIS A 304 -1.85 47.28 42.40
C HIS A 304 -0.31 47.33 42.45
N ARG A 305 0.26 48.22 41.64
CA ARG A 305 1.59 48.79 41.82
C ARG A 305 1.55 49.93 42.81
N PRO A 306 2.56 50.17 43.60
CA PRO A 306 3.01 51.54 43.95
C PRO A 306 4.35 51.88 43.30
N HIS A 307 4.41 53.19 42.99
CA HIS A 307 5.51 53.99 42.50
C HIS A 307 6.72 54.06 43.44
N GLY A 308 7.87 54.38 42.88
CA GLY A 308 9.04 54.97 43.51
C GLY A 308 10.31 54.43 42.83
N GLY A 309 11.10 55.17 42.14
CA GLY A 309 11.88 56.27 42.40
C GLY A 309 13.26 56.06 41.75
N GLU A 310 13.60 56.89 40.82
CA GLU A 310 14.82 57.68 40.57
C GLU A 310 16.24 57.05 40.56
N ARG A 311 16.97 57.55 39.54
CA ARG A 311 18.41 57.87 39.42
C ARG A 311 19.33 56.66 39.05
N GLY A 312 20.21 56.73 38.09
CA GLY A 312 20.96 57.76 37.44
C GLY A 312 22.28 57.16 36.91
N GLY A 313 22.88 57.77 35.92
CA GLY A 313 24.29 57.62 35.57
C GLY A 313 24.58 56.73 34.35
N GLN A 314 24.79 57.31 33.23
CA GLN A 314 25.88 57.99 32.56
C GLN A 314 27.07 57.10 32.13
N ARG A 315 27.39 57.25 30.84
CA ARG A 315 28.69 57.13 30.13
C ARG A 315 29.10 55.70 29.77
N GLY A 316 29.63 55.44 28.61
CA GLY A 316 30.16 56.19 27.49
C GLY A 316 31.04 55.28 26.66
N GLY A 317 31.23 55.65 25.42
CA GLY A 317 32.42 55.41 24.63
C GLY A 317 32.36 54.11 23.79
N ASP A 318 32.28 54.18 22.57
CA ASP A 318 32.98 54.81 21.44
C ASP A 318 33.94 53.80 20.75
N ARG A 319 33.86 53.82 19.42
CA ARG A 319 34.89 53.36 18.43
C ARG A 319 34.94 51.87 18.18
N GLY A 320 34.92 51.36 16.97
CA GLY A 320 35.24 51.94 15.67
C GLY A 320 35.86 50.89 14.82
N GLY A 321 35.62 50.97 13.54
CA GLY A 321 36.55 50.52 12.51
C GLY A 321 36.25 49.16 11.89
N GLN A 322 35.75 49.12 10.72
CA GLN A 322 36.25 49.36 9.37
C GLN A 322 36.84 48.08 8.71
N ARG A 323 36.25 47.80 7.55
CA ARG A 323 36.80 47.29 6.29
C ARG A 323 37.03 45.79 6.12
N GLY A 324 36.23 45.26 5.24
CA GLY A 324 36.38 44.48 4.08
C GLY A 324 37.71 44.52 3.28
N PRO A 325 37.83 44.00 2.03
CA PRO A 325 37.22 42.84 1.39
C PRO A 325 38.27 41.98 0.62
N ARG A 326 37.78 41.09 -0.26
CA ARG A 326 38.49 40.43 -1.40
C ARG A 326 39.10 39.07 -1.13
N ARG A 327 38.66 38.11 -1.92
CA ARG A 327 38.84 37.62 -3.28
C ARG A 327 39.58 36.28 -3.35
N ARG A 328 39.02 35.40 -4.17
CA ARG A 328 39.61 34.42 -5.10
C ARG A 328 40.55 33.33 -4.50
N ASN A 329 40.19 32.08 -4.63
CA ASN A 329 40.37 31.27 -5.89
C ASN A 329 39.29 30.20 -5.92
#